data_a47b24e99f2edf55fcc29e665e96ee26
#
_entry.id   a47b24e99f2edf55fcc29e665e96ee26
#
_cell.length_a   1.000
_cell.length_b   1.000
_cell.length_c   1.000
_cell.angle_alpha   90.00
_cell.angle_beta   90.00
_cell.angle_gamma   90.00
#
_symmetry.space_group_name_H-M   'P 1'
#
loop_
_entity.id
_entity.type
_entity.pdbx_description
1 polymer ?
#
loop_
_entity_poly.entity_id
_entity_poly.type
_entity_poly.pdbx_seq_one_letter_code
_entity_poly.pdbx_strand_id
1 'polypeptide(L)'
;MEEYMQKYNNWINDSVIDEETKKELKAIAGNDEEIKERFYKDLEFGTAGLRGIIGMGTNRMNKYTVTKATQGLANYIIKKGGQEKGVAIAYDSRRMSDEFSEETALCLNANGIKTYKFESLRPTPELSFAVRELGCIAGIVITASHNPPEYNGYKVYWDDGAQIVEPIDAEIIQEVNSITDLSTIKTIKKEEAEEKGLYNIIGKEIDDRYIEELKKLVINKDIIEKMQKEIKIVYTPLHGTGGMLVKRVLKEIGFENVYIVKEQEEPDGNFPTVDYPNPEEGKAFKLALELAKEVDADIVMANDPDADRLGVYVKDVKTNEYIQFTGNMTGNLIAEYILSQKKSRGELKVNSAVIKTIVSSNLTDAICEHYGVKMFETLTGFKNI
;
A
#
# COMPACT_ATOMS: atom_id res chain seq x y z
N MET A 1 -12.28 -22.22 32.39
CA MET A 1 -12.01 -22.28 30.90
C MET A 1 -11.17 -21.08 30.58
N GLU A 2 -10.06 -21.25 29.88
CA GLU A 2 -9.19 -20.11 29.52
C GLU A 2 -9.92 -19.15 28.56
N GLU A 3 -9.59 -17.86 28.63
CA GLU A 3 -10.29 -16.80 27.89
C GLU A 3 -10.33 -17.05 26.37
N TYR A 4 -9.20 -17.48 25.79
CA TYR A 4 -9.15 -17.78 24.35
C TYR A 4 -10.06 -18.93 23.94
N MET A 5 -10.23 -19.95 24.78
CA MET A 5 -11.14 -21.07 24.56
C MET A 5 -12.60 -20.62 24.64
N GLN A 6 -12.91 -19.66 25.51
CA GLN A 6 -14.23 -19.06 25.58
C GLN A 6 -14.55 -18.27 24.30
N LYS A 7 -13.61 -17.45 23.81
CA LYS A 7 -13.75 -16.72 22.54
C LYS A 7 -13.97 -17.68 21.36
N TYR A 8 -13.18 -18.74 21.27
CA TYR A 8 -13.34 -19.79 20.25
C TYR A 8 -14.73 -20.43 20.29
N ASN A 9 -15.20 -20.84 21.46
CA ASN A 9 -16.53 -21.43 21.62
C ASN A 9 -17.65 -20.43 21.29
N ASN A 10 -17.48 -19.15 21.64
CA ASN A 10 -18.43 -18.11 21.28
C ASN A 10 -18.55 -18.00 19.76
N TRP A 11 -17.43 -17.95 19.03
CA TRP A 11 -17.44 -17.87 17.57
C TRP A 11 -18.14 -19.07 16.91
N ILE A 12 -17.91 -20.29 17.37
CA ILE A 12 -18.57 -21.49 16.82
C ILE A 12 -20.08 -21.44 17.03
N ASN A 13 -20.55 -20.87 18.15
CA ASN A 13 -21.98 -20.87 18.52
C ASN A 13 -22.70 -19.57 18.10
N ASP A 14 -21.98 -18.56 17.66
CA ASP A 14 -22.57 -17.29 17.25
C ASP A 14 -23.34 -17.44 15.93
N SER A 15 -24.55 -16.91 15.88
CA SER A 15 -25.40 -16.92 14.68
C SER A 15 -24.91 -15.96 13.58
N VAL A 16 -24.11 -14.96 13.93
CA VAL A 16 -23.50 -14.00 12.97
C VAL A 16 -22.37 -14.66 12.17
N ILE A 17 -21.71 -15.65 12.77
CA ILE A 17 -20.61 -16.38 12.13
C ILE A 17 -21.20 -17.40 11.15
N ASP A 18 -20.78 -17.32 9.87
CA ASP A 18 -21.28 -18.22 8.83
C ASP A 18 -20.75 -19.67 8.98
N GLU A 19 -21.41 -20.58 8.27
CA GLU A 19 -21.10 -22.01 8.39
C GLU A 19 -19.73 -22.40 7.80
N GLU A 20 -19.22 -21.67 6.82
CA GLU A 20 -17.89 -21.91 6.26
C GLU A 20 -16.80 -21.58 7.29
N THR A 21 -16.93 -20.43 7.93
CA THR A 21 -16.07 -20.02 9.07
C THR A 21 -16.15 -21.03 10.21
N LYS A 22 -17.35 -21.45 10.59
CA LYS A 22 -17.51 -22.47 11.64
C LYS A 22 -16.89 -23.82 11.25
N LYS A 23 -16.93 -24.19 9.98
CA LYS A 23 -16.29 -25.41 9.47
C LYS A 23 -14.77 -25.31 9.60
N GLU A 24 -14.16 -24.19 9.24
CA GLU A 24 -12.73 -23.96 9.42
C GLU A 24 -12.33 -24.04 10.90
N LEU A 25 -13.08 -23.37 11.77
CA LEU A 25 -12.82 -23.40 13.21
C LEU A 25 -12.99 -24.80 13.82
N LYS A 26 -14.01 -25.55 13.39
CA LYS A 26 -14.18 -26.96 13.83
C LYS A 26 -13.05 -27.87 13.36
N ALA A 27 -12.39 -27.58 12.26
CA ALA A 27 -11.24 -28.35 11.76
C ALA A 27 -10.01 -28.28 12.68
N ILE A 28 -9.89 -27.21 13.47
CA ILE A 28 -8.81 -27.05 14.46
C ILE A 28 -9.22 -27.50 15.88
N ALA A 29 -10.42 -28.09 16.03
CA ALA A 29 -10.89 -28.60 17.33
C ALA A 29 -9.90 -29.63 17.90
N GLY A 30 -9.45 -29.43 19.14
CA GLY A 30 -8.45 -30.27 19.80
C GLY A 30 -6.98 -29.84 19.56
N ASN A 31 -6.71 -28.88 18.69
CA ASN A 31 -5.40 -28.26 18.56
C ASN A 31 -5.36 -26.97 19.43
N ASP A 32 -5.01 -27.13 20.69
CA ASP A 32 -5.04 -26.05 21.69
C ASP A 32 -4.07 -24.90 21.36
N GLU A 33 -2.90 -25.20 20.78
CA GLU A 33 -1.92 -24.18 20.35
C GLU A 33 -2.49 -23.29 19.24
N GLU A 34 -3.11 -23.89 18.24
CA GLU A 34 -3.70 -23.16 17.11
C GLU A 34 -4.92 -22.34 17.55
N ILE A 35 -5.78 -22.92 18.41
CA ILE A 35 -6.92 -22.19 18.98
C ILE A 35 -6.43 -21.01 19.80
N LYS A 36 -5.43 -21.22 20.66
CA LYS A 36 -4.85 -20.16 21.48
C LYS A 36 -4.27 -19.04 20.60
N GLU A 37 -3.50 -19.39 19.59
CA GLU A 37 -2.88 -18.40 18.71
C GLU A 37 -3.92 -17.55 17.97
N ARG A 38 -5.04 -18.14 17.56
CA ARG A 38 -6.12 -17.44 16.85
C ARG A 38 -7.02 -16.59 17.76
N PHE A 39 -7.09 -16.87 19.08
CA PHE A 39 -8.07 -16.28 19.99
C PHE A 39 -7.49 -15.66 21.27
N TYR A 40 -6.15 -15.70 21.51
CA TYR A 40 -5.56 -15.17 22.75
C TYR A 40 -5.74 -13.67 22.91
N LYS A 41 -5.90 -12.95 21.79
CA LYS A 41 -6.23 -11.52 21.75
C LYS A 41 -7.11 -11.21 20.54
N ASP A 42 -7.59 -9.98 20.46
CA ASP A 42 -8.16 -9.44 19.24
C ASP A 42 -7.06 -8.85 18.38
N LEU A 43 -7.21 -8.90 17.05
CA LEU A 43 -6.31 -8.23 16.13
C LEU A 43 -6.40 -6.72 16.38
N GLU A 44 -5.29 -6.14 16.80
CA GLU A 44 -5.24 -4.74 17.17
C GLU A 44 -5.33 -3.84 15.94
N PHE A 45 -6.24 -2.89 15.96
CA PHE A 45 -6.20 -1.75 15.07
C PHE A 45 -5.12 -0.81 15.60
N GLY A 46 -3.92 -0.90 15.01
CA GLY A 46 -2.78 -0.07 15.38
C GLY A 46 -2.85 1.31 14.75
N THR A 47 -1.84 2.13 15.02
CA THR A 47 -1.74 3.52 14.53
C THR A 47 -1.72 3.67 12.99
N ALA A 48 -1.63 2.58 12.25
CA ALA A 48 -1.66 2.57 10.78
C ALA A 48 -2.77 1.68 10.20
N GLY A 49 -3.58 1.03 11.05
CA GLY A 49 -4.62 0.08 10.65
C GLY A 49 -4.38 -1.34 11.19
N LEU A 50 -4.89 -2.36 10.48
CA LEU A 50 -4.73 -3.78 10.83
C LEU A 50 -3.58 -4.42 10.04
N ARG A 51 -2.94 -5.43 10.63
CA ARG A 51 -2.03 -6.36 9.93
C ARG A 51 -2.00 -7.69 10.66
N GLY A 52 -2.20 -8.79 9.94
CA GLY A 52 -2.19 -10.12 10.54
C GLY A 52 -2.20 -11.24 9.50
N ILE A 53 -2.11 -12.46 9.97
CA ILE A 53 -2.24 -13.66 9.16
C ILE A 53 -3.70 -13.84 8.76
N ILE A 54 -3.95 -14.22 7.51
CA ILE A 54 -5.29 -14.53 6.98
C ILE A 54 -5.80 -15.83 7.64
N GLY A 55 -7.05 -15.82 8.10
CA GLY A 55 -7.71 -16.99 8.69
C GLY A 55 -8.81 -16.59 9.66
N MET A 56 -9.54 -17.58 10.19
CA MET A 56 -10.63 -17.33 11.09
C MET A 56 -10.17 -17.28 12.54
N GLY A 57 -10.70 -16.32 13.30
CA GLY A 57 -10.36 -16.03 14.70
C GLY A 57 -10.22 -14.54 14.96
N THR A 58 -10.22 -14.16 16.24
CA THR A 58 -10.15 -12.74 16.65
C THR A 58 -8.78 -12.12 16.39
N ASN A 59 -7.70 -12.92 16.38
CA ASN A 59 -6.32 -12.49 16.09
C ASN A 59 -5.89 -12.78 14.64
N ARG A 60 -6.82 -12.75 13.71
CA ARG A 60 -6.60 -13.03 12.28
C ARG A 60 -7.23 -11.97 11.40
N MET A 61 -6.67 -11.81 10.18
CA MET A 61 -7.32 -11.05 9.11
C MET A 61 -8.42 -11.90 8.48
N ASN A 62 -9.65 -11.46 8.63
CA ASN A 62 -10.85 -12.07 8.04
C ASN A 62 -11.94 -11.01 7.87
N LYS A 63 -13.06 -11.39 7.25
CA LYS A 63 -14.16 -10.45 7.00
C LYS A 63 -14.72 -9.82 8.28
N TYR A 64 -14.74 -10.54 9.42
CA TYR A 64 -15.27 -10.02 10.68
C TYR A 64 -14.35 -8.96 11.31
N THR A 65 -13.04 -9.19 11.30
CA THR A 65 -12.07 -8.21 11.81
C THR A 65 -11.97 -6.98 10.90
N VAL A 66 -12.04 -7.18 9.58
CA VAL A 66 -12.07 -6.09 8.59
C VAL A 66 -13.35 -5.26 8.72
N THR A 67 -14.53 -5.90 8.78
CA THR A 67 -15.80 -5.15 8.89
C THR A 67 -15.95 -4.48 10.26
N LYS A 68 -15.42 -5.07 11.34
CA LYS A 68 -15.34 -4.42 12.66
C LYS A 68 -14.51 -3.13 12.59
N ALA A 69 -13.34 -3.19 12.00
CA ALA A 69 -12.49 -2.00 11.80
C ALA A 69 -13.19 -0.95 10.93
N THR A 70 -13.84 -1.40 9.85
CA THR A 70 -14.59 -0.53 8.93
C THR A 70 -15.80 0.12 9.60
N GLN A 71 -16.55 -0.60 10.46
CA GLN A 71 -17.64 -0.02 11.20
C GLN A 71 -17.17 1.05 12.19
N GLY A 72 -16.02 0.83 12.86
CA GLY A 72 -15.41 1.86 13.72
C GLY A 72 -15.01 3.09 12.93
N LEU A 73 -14.38 2.92 11.78
CA LEU A 73 -14.06 4.03 10.87
C LEU A 73 -15.33 4.74 10.39
N ALA A 74 -16.38 4.01 10.03
CA ALA A 74 -17.67 4.58 9.63
C ALA A 74 -18.29 5.44 10.73
N ASN A 75 -18.29 4.95 11.98
CA ASN A 75 -18.77 5.70 13.13
C ASN A 75 -18.00 7.03 13.29
N TYR A 76 -16.68 6.98 13.13
CA TYR A 76 -15.83 8.17 13.20
C TYR A 76 -16.12 9.16 12.07
N ILE A 77 -16.22 8.70 10.83
CA ILE A 77 -16.57 9.54 9.67
C ILE A 77 -17.90 10.24 9.89
N ILE A 78 -18.92 9.51 10.40
CA ILE A 78 -20.24 10.08 10.72
C ILE A 78 -20.14 11.16 11.78
N LYS A 79 -19.38 10.93 12.86
CA LYS A 79 -19.15 11.94 13.90
C LYS A 79 -18.48 13.21 13.37
N LYS A 80 -17.64 13.08 12.35
CA LYS A 80 -16.97 14.22 11.68
C LYS A 80 -17.82 14.84 10.56
N GLY A 81 -19.02 14.30 10.26
CA GLY A 81 -19.90 14.80 9.19
C GLY A 81 -19.35 14.61 7.77
N GLY A 82 -18.52 13.59 7.57
CA GLY A 82 -17.78 13.35 6.32
C GLY A 82 -18.45 12.41 5.33
N GLN A 83 -19.68 11.92 5.57
CA GLN A 83 -20.32 10.87 4.77
C GLN A 83 -20.41 11.20 3.28
N GLU A 84 -20.75 12.44 2.94
CA GLU A 84 -20.94 12.90 1.57
C GLU A 84 -19.64 12.97 0.76
N LYS A 85 -18.50 13.15 1.43
CA LYS A 85 -17.19 13.18 0.76
C LYS A 85 -16.79 11.80 0.24
N GLY A 86 -17.24 10.74 0.92
CA GLY A 86 -16.95 9.36 0.54
C GLY A 86 -15.54 8.88 0.91
N VAL A 87 -15.25 7.62 0.56
CA VAL A 87 -14.00 6.92 0.87
C VAL A 87 -13.46 6.25 -0.39
N ALA A 88 -12.20 6.50 -0.73
CA ALA A 88 -11.50 5.79 -1.80
C ALA A 88 -10.95 4.45 -1.30
N ILE A 89 -11.02 3.39 -2.12
CA ILE A 89 -10.60 2.04 -1.72
C ILE A 89 -9.73 1.43 -2.81
N ALA A 90 -8.49 1.07 -2.46
CA ALA A 90 -7.57 0.30 -3.29
C ALA A 90 -7.16 -1.01 -2.59
N TYR A 91 -6.57 -1.90 -3.34
CA TYR A 91 -6.09 -3.18 -2.83
C TYR A 91 -4.94 -3.71 -3.68
N ASP A 92 -4.13 -4.59 -3.10
CA ASP A 92 -2.99 -5.22 -3.77
C ASP A 92 -3.33 -6.63 -4.31
N SER A 93 -2.32 -7.34 -4.79
CA SER A 93 -2.46 -8.69 -5.37
C SER A 93 -2.64 -9.81 -4.34
N ARG A 94 -2.56 -9.53 -3.04
CA ARG A 94 -2.61 -10.56 -1.99
C ARG A 94 -3.93 -11.30 -1.98
N ARG A 95 -3.88 -12.54 -1.49
CA ARG A 95 -5.08 -13.34 -1.26
C ARG A 95 -6.06 -12.57 -0.39
N MET A 96 -7.34 -12.63 -0.69
CA MET A 96 -8.45 -11.96 0.00
C MET A 96 -8.43 -10.42 -0.08
N SER A 97 -7.51 -9.79 -0.82
CA SER A 97 -7.46 -8.31 -0.87
C SER A 97 -8.68 -7.72 -1.58
N ASP A 98 -9.14 -8.32 -2.67
CA ASP A 98 -10.35 -7.88 -3.36
C ASP A 98 -11.60 -8.11 -2.49
N GLU A 99 -11.72 -9.30 -1.89
CA GLU A 99 -12.85 -9.64 -1.01
C GLU A 99 -12.92 -8.71 0.21
N PHE A 100 -11.79 -8.45 0.87
CA PHE A 100 -11.75 -7.52 2.00
C PHE A 100 -12.06 -6.08 1.58
N SER A 101 -11.65 -5.67 0.38
CA SER A 101 -11.98 -4.36 -0.16
C SER A 101 -13.48 -4.22 -0.45
N GLU A 102 -14.13 -5.29 -0.92
CA GLU A 102 -15.56 -5.36 -1.15
C GLU A 102 -16.35 -5.29 0.17
N GLU A 103 -15.98 -6.12 1.16
CA GLU A 103 -16.59 -6.10 2.51
C GLU A 103 -16.46 -4.71 3.16
N THR A 104 -15.31 -4.06 2.96
CA THR A 104 -15.06 -2.67 3.41
C THR A 104 -16.04 -1.70 2.75
N ALA A 105 -16.19 -1.77 1.42
CA ALA A 105 -17.09 -0.89 0.69
C ALA A 105 -18.55 -1.07 1.13
N LEU A 106 -19.01 -2.31 1.22
CA LEU A 106 -20.39 -2.63 1.60
C LEU A 106 -20.71 -2.23 3.05
N CYS A 107 -19.75 -2.37 3.97
CA CYS A 107 -19.92 -1.89 5.35
C CYS A 107 -20.04 -0.36 5.40
N LEU A 108 -19.21 0.38 4.68
CA LEU A 108 -19.31 1.85 4.57
C LEU A 108 -20.63 2.28 3.95
N ASN A 109 -21.04 1.64 2.85
CA ASN A 109 -22.30 1.93 2.17
C ASN A 109 -23.53 1.68 3.06
N ALA A 110 -23.51 0.62 3.88
CA ALA A 110 -24.57 0.33 4.86
C ALA A 110 -24.71 1.43 5.94
N ASN A 111 -23.65 2.20 6.15
CA ASN A 111 -23.62 3.38 7.02
C ASN A 111 -23.90 4.70 6.28
N GLY A 112 -24.34 4.65 5.02
CA GLY A 112 -24.66 5.82 4.20
C GLY A 112 -23.42 6.59 3.70
N ILE A 113 -22.24 5.98 3.77
CA ILE A 113 -20.99 6.57 3.29
C ILE A 113 -20.74 6.10 1.86
N LYS A 114 -20.53 7.04 0.95
CA LYS A 114 -20.19 6.76 -0.45
C LYS A 114 -18.79 6.15 -0.55
N THR A 115 -18.61 5.18 -1.45
CA THR A 115 -17.31 4.58 -1.74
C THR A 115 -16.92 4.73 -3.20
N TYR A 116 -15.61 4.86 -3.43
CA TYR A 116 -14.95 4.86 -4.72
C TYR A 116 -13.90 3.74 -4.73
N LYS A 117 -14.34 2.54 -5.11
CA LYS A 117 -13.48 1.35 -5.17
C LYS A 117 -12.82 1.24 -6.54
N PHE A 118 -11.52 1.02 -6.59
CA PHE A 118 -10.86 0.72 -7.85
C PHE A 118 -11.37 -0.60 -8.45
N GLU A 119 -11.56 -0.60 -9.78
CA GLU A 119 -12.06 -1.76 -10.54
C GLU A 119 -11.15 -2.98 -10.48
N SER A 120 -9.85 -2.75 -10.27
CA SER A 120 -8.82 -3.76 -10.07
C SER A 120 -7.74 -3.23 -9.15
N LEU A 121 -6.77 -4.07 -8.78
CA LEU A 121 -5.68 -3.70 -7.88
C LEU A 121 -4.97 -2.40 -8.33
N ARG A 122 -4.64 -1.53 -7.37
CA ARG A 122 -3.91 -0.27 -7.58
C ARG A 122 -2.92 -0.03 -6.46
N PRO A 123 -1.81 0.68 -6.76
CA PRO A 123 -0.76 0.94 -5.78
C PRO A 123 -1.19 1.92 -4.68
N THR A 124 -0.57 1.77 -3.51
CA THR A 124 -0.78 2.65 -2.35
C THR A 124 -0.58 4.15 -2.68
N PRO A 125 0.46 4.57 -3.46
CA PRO A 125 0.59 5.98 -3.83
C PRO A 125 -0.56 6.52 -4.69
N GLU A 126 -1.18 5.70 -5.52
CA GLU A 126 -2.34 6.11 -6.31
C GLU A 126 -3.59 6.25 -5.44
N LEU A 127 -3.77 5.40 -4.40
CA LEU A 127 -4.82 5.64 -3.41
C LEU A 127 -4.69 7.02 -2.77
N SER A 128 -3.49 7.38 -2.31
CA SER A 128 -3.22 8.70 -1.73
C SER A 128 -3.58 9.84 -2.68
N PHE A 129 -3.27 9.67 -3.97
CA PHE A 129 -3.68 10.60 -5.01
C PHE A 129 -5.21 10.66 -5.19
N ALA A 130 -5.88 9.51 -5.26
CA ALA A 130 -7.32 9.41 -5.46
C ALA A 130 -8.11 10.07 -4.32
N VAL A 131 -7.67 9.92 -3.06
CA VAL A 131 -8.28 10.60 -1.91
C VAL A 131 -8.35 12.11 -2.11
N ARG A 132 -7.24 12.72 -2.55
CA ARG A 132 -7.15 14.16 -2.78
C ARG A 132 -7.88 14.59 -4.05
N GLU A 133 -7.74 13.83 -5.11
CA GLU A 133 -8.33 14.13 -6.41
C GLU A 133 -9.86 14.08 -6.38
N LEU A 134 -10.44 13.12 -5.66
CA LEU A 134 -11.88 12.96 -5.49
C LEU A 134 -12.44 13.77 -4.31
N GLY A 135 -11.59 14.39 -3.49
CA GLY A 135 -12.00 15.10 -2.27
C GLY A 135 -12.61 14.19 -1.21
N CYS A 136 -12.17 12.95 -1.15
CA CYS A 136 -12.64 11.96 -0.16
C CYS A 136 -12.26 12.37 1.27
N ILE A 137 -13.06 11.95 2.27
CA ILE A 137 -12.75 12.15 3.68
C ILE A 137 -11.66 11.18 4.15
N ALA A 138 -11.58 10.01 3.53
CA ALA A 138 -10.61 8.97 3.88
C ALA A 138 -10.27 8.10 2.67
N GLY A 139 -9.21 7.33 2.81
CA GLY A 139 -8.82 6.26 1.89
C GLY A 139 -8.49 4.98 2.64
N ILE A 140 -8.69 3.86 2.00
CA ILE A 140 -8.36 2.54 2.54
C ILE A 140 -7.57 1.77 1.49
N VAL A 141 -6.45 1.15 1.90
CA VAL A 141 -5.76 0.17 1.05
C VAL A 141 -5.65 -1.16 1.78
N ILE A 142 -6.10 -2.20 1.11
CA ILE A 142 -6.01 -3.59 1.60
C ILE A 142 -4.69 -4.16 1.12
N THR A 143 -3.71 -4.24 2.02
CA THR A 143 -2.35 -4.69 1.74
C THR A 143 -1.58 -5.01 3.02
N ALA A 144 -0.66 -5.95 2.95
CA ALA A 144 0.39 -6.14 3.95
C ALA A 144 1.78 -5.77 3.41
N SER A 145 1.87 -4.91 2.36
CA SER A 145 3.14 -4.48 1.75
C SER A 145 4.00 -5.70 1.35
N HIS A 146 5.20 -5.82 1.85
CA HIS A 146 6.18 -6.86 1.53
C HIS A 146 6.14 -8.08 2.46
N ASN A 147 5.17 -8.21 3.37
CA ASN A 147 5.04 -9.38 4.25
C ASN A 147 4.84 -10.67 3.44
N PRO A 148 5.10 -11.87 4.05
CA PRO A 148 4.82 -13.16 3.42
C PRO A 148 3.38 -13.32 2.93
N PRO A 149 3.10 -14.31 2.03
CA PRO A 149 1.80 -14.46 1.37
C PRO A 149 0.62 -14.78 2.31
N GLU A 150 0.89 -15.30 3.50
CA GLU A 150 -0.14 -15.58 4.50
C GLU A 150 -0.66 -14.34 5.23
N TYR A 151 -0.02 -13.18 5.08
CA TYR A 151 -0.43 -11.92 5.70
C TYR A 151 -1.31 -11.09 4.78
N ASN A 152 -2.25 -10.35 5.40
CA ASN A 152 -2.90 -9.20 4.78
C ASN A 152 -3.03 -8.07 5.81
N GLY A 153 -3.52 -6.91 5.36
CA GLY A 153 -3.67 -5.73 6.21
C GLY A 153 -4.70 -4.75 5.67
N TYR A 154 -4.97 -3.73 6.47
CA TYR A 154 -5.95 -2.70 6.22
C TYR A 154 -5.35 -1.38 6.68
N LYS A 155 -4.87 -0.53 5.77
CA LYS A 155 -4.28 0.78 6.07
C LYS A 155 -5.30 1.88 5.84
N VAL A 156 -5.35 2.88 6.73
CA VAL A 156 -6.25 4.02 6.63
C VAL A 156 -5.48 5.30 6.34
N TYR A 157 -6.02 6.10 5.43
CA TYR A 157 -5.56 7.42 5.01
C TYR A 157 -6.66 8.45 5.30
N TRP A 158 -6.29 9.72 5.53
CA TRP A 158 -7.26 10.79 5.77
C TRP A 158 -7.39 11.70 4.56
N ASP A 159 -8.11 12.81 4.69
CA ASP A 159 -8.50 13.70 3.59
C ASP A 159 -7.33 14.45 2.92
N ASP A 160 -6.19 14.50 3.57
CA ASP A 160 -4.94 15.00 3.00
C ASP A 160 -4.20 13.98 2.12
N GLY A 161 -4.66 12.72 2.08
CA GLY A 161 -4.02 11.61 1.38
C GLY A 161 -2.85 10.99 2.14
N ALA A 162 -2.61 11.38 3.39
CA ALA A 162 -1.60 10.76 4.25
C ALA A 162 -2.20 9.68 5.15
N GLN A 163 -1.37 8.73 5.61
CA GLN A 163 -1.78 7.78 6.64
C GLN A 163 -2.19 8.50 7.91
N ILE A 164 -3.24 7.98 8.58
CA ILE A 164 -3.73 8.56 9.84
C ILE A 164 -2.65 8.61 10.93
N VAL A 165 -2.65 9.70 11.68
CA VAL A 165 -1.79 9.96 12.84
C VAL A 165 -2.62 10.50 13.99
N GLU A 166 -2.05 10.67 15.18
CA GLU A 166 -2.71 11.31 16.31
C GLU A 166 -3.22 12.73 15.94
N PRO A 167 -4.44 13.08 16.37
CA PRO A 167 -5.35 12.31 17.23
C PRO A 167 -6.31 11.37 16.48
N ILE A 168 -6.30 11.35 15.15
CA ILE A 168 -7.28 10.65 14.30
C ILE A 168 -7.21 9.14 14.52
N ASP A 169 -5.99 8.57 14.53
CA ASP A 169 -5.78 7.14 14.75
C ASP A 169 -6.33 6.69 16.11
N ALA A 170 -6.05 7.43 17.18
CA ALA A 170 -6.55 7.13 18.53
C ALA A 170 -8.08 7.21 18.62
N GLU A 171 -8.69 8.21 17.97
CA GLU A 171 -10.15 8.38 17.94
C GLU A 171 -10.82 7.23 17.16
N ILE A 172 -10.25 6.78 16.02
CA ILE A 172 -10.73 5.62 15.26
C ILE A 172 -10.58 4.32 16.07
N ILE A 173 -9.42 4.12 16.71
CA ILE A 173 -9.18 2.95 17.60
C ILE A 173 -10.25 2.88 18.68
N GLN A 174 -10.62 4.00 19.29
CA GLN A 174 -11.67 4.04 20.30
C GLN A 174 -13.03 3.59 19.73
N GLU A 175 -13.41 4.03 18.52
CA GLU A 175 -14.64 3.58 17.86
C GLU A 175 -14.62 2.07 17.57
N VAL A 176 -13.50 1.55 17.03
CA VAL A 176 -13.34 0.12 16.75
C VAL A 176 -13.46 -0.72 18.03
N ASN A 177 -12.82 -0.29 19.12
CA ASN A 177 -12.84 -0.99 20.39
C ASN A 177 -14.19 -0.92 21.10
N SER A 178 -15.04 0.08 20.78
CA SER A 178 -16.40 0.18 21.31
C SER A 178 -17.35 -0.89 20.74
N ILE A 179 -16.98 -1.53 19.62
CA ILE A 179 -17.78 -2.58 18.99
C ILE A 179 -17.46 -3.91 19.65
N THR A 180 -18.32 -4.34 20.56
CA THR A 180 -18.18 -5.61 21.31
C THR A 180 -19.09 -6.72 20.78
N ASP A 181 -20.12 -6.37 19.99
CA ASP A 181 -21.09 -7.28 19.40
C ASP A 181 -21.03 -7.18 17.86
N LEU A 182 -20.61 -8.26 17.20
CA LEU A 182 -20.47 -8.31 15.74
C LEU A 182 -21.83 -8.17 15.01
N SER A 183 -22.94 -8.46 15.68
CA SER A 183 -24.29 -8.28 15.10
C SER A 183 -24.65 -6.81 14.86
N THR A 184 -23.95 -5.89 15.47
CA THR A 184 -24.15 -4.44 15.29
C THR A 184 -23.45 -3.88 14.06
N ILE A 185 -22.55 -4.65 13.45
CA ILE A 185 -21.85 -4.28 12.22
C ILE A 185 -22.85 -4.31 11.06
N LYS A 186 -22.96 -3.18 10.37
CA LYS A 186 -23.87 -3.05 9.25
C LYS A 186 -23.22 -3.54 7.96
N THR A 187 -24.01 -4.18 7.13
CA THR A 187 -23.65 -4.51 5.75
C THR A 187 -24.87 -4.33 4.83
N ILE A 188 -24.64 -4.21 3.55
CA ILE A 188 -25.66 -4.03 2.51
C ILE A 188 -25.29 -4.90 1.31
N LYS A 189 -26.28 -5.30 0.52
CA LYS A 189 -26.00 -5.98 -0.76
C LYS A 189 -25.42 -4.97 -1.78
N LYS A 190 -24.51 -5.44 -2.62
CA LYS A 190 -23.85 -4.60 -3.62
C LYS A 190 -24.86 -3.93 -4.53
N GLU A 191 -25.84 -4.68 -5.04
CA GLU A 191 -26.86 -4.18 -5.95
C GLU A 191 -27.67 -3.02 -5.31
N GLU A 192 -27.99 -3.16 -4.03
CA GLU A 192 -28.70 -2.11 -3.29
C GLU A 192 -27.81 -0.87 -3.06
N ALA A 193 -26.51 -1.06 -2.82
CA ALA A 193 -25.57 0.03 -2.66
C ALA A 193 -25.37 0.81 -3.99
N GLU A 194 -25.31 0.09 -5.12
CA GLU A 194 -25.25 0.66 -6.47
C GLU A 194 -26.53 1.44 -6.81
N GLU A 195 -27.72 0.87 -6.57
CA GLU A 195 -29.00 1.54 -6.76
C GLU A 195 -29.13 2.85 -5.97
N LYS A 196 -28.52 2.89 -4.77
CA LYS A 196 -28.47 4.08 -3.92
C LYS A 196 -27.39 5.08 -4.33
N GLY A 197 -26.56 4.75 -5.33
CA GLY A 197 -25.42 5.58 -5.75
C GLY A 197 -24.31 5.70 -4.70
N LEU A 198 -24.25 4.77 -3.77
CA LEU A 198 -23.23 4.73 -2.71
C LEU A 198 -21.97 3.97 -3.13
N TYR A 199 -22.13 2.91 -3.93
CA TYR A 199 -21.03 2.10 -4.45
C TYR A 199 -20.62 2.58 -5.84
N ASN A 200 -19.41 3.13 -5.97
CA ASN A 200 -18.90 3.65 -7.24
C ASN A 200 -17.58 2.96 -7.59
N ILE A 201 -17.46 2.53 -8.83
CA ILE A 201 -16.22 1.99 -9.38
C ILE A 201 -15.44 3.14 -10.02
N ILE A 202 -14.13 3.18 -9.73
CA ILE A 202 -13.16 4.08 -10.36
C ILE A 202 -12.04 3.25 -11.00
N GLY A 203 -11.27 3.85 -11.89
CA GLY A 203 -10.20 3.16 -12.62
C GLY A 203 -9.46 4.10 -13.56
N LYS A 204 -9.53 3.81 -14.85
CA LYS A 204 -8.76 4.47 -15.90
C LYS A 204 -8.73 6.01 -15.82
N GLU A 205 -9.80 6.66 -15.44
CA GLU A 205 -9.85 8.11 -15.34
C GLU A 205 -8.96 8.66 -14.21
N ILE A 206 -8.79 7.90 -13.12
CA ILE A 206 -7.86 8.23 -12.04
C ILE A 206 -6.43 7.90 -12.47
N ASP A 207 -6.21 6.72 -13.09
CA ASP A 207 -4.93 6.33 -13.66
C ASP A 207 -4.39 7.41 -14.60
N ASP A 208 -5.23 7.92 -15.51
CA ASP A 208 -4.85 8.94 -16.49
C ASP A 208 -4.39 10.24 -15.81
N ARG A 209 -5.14 10.70 -14.80
CA ARG A 209 -4.79 11.91 -14.04
C ARG A 209 -3.52 11.70 -13.22
N TYR A 210 -3.39 10.54 -12.60
CA TYR A 210 -2.20 10.21 -11.82
C TYR A 210 -0.94 10.18 -12.68
N ILE A 211 -0.98 9.54 -13.85
CA ILE A 211 0.12 9.53 -14.82
C ILE A 211 0.48 10.94 -15.29
N GLU A 212 -0.49 11.80 -15.58
CA GLU A 212 -0.23 13.20 -15.95
C GLU A 212 0.48 13.98 -14.83
N GLU A 213 0.14 13.74 -13.56
CA GLU A 213 0.86 14.35 -12.43
C GLU A 213 2.29 13.80 -12.32
N LEU A 214 2.50 12.48 -12.50
CA LEU A 214 3.84 11.89 -12.49
C LEU A 214 4.75 12.45 -13.60
N LYS A 215 4.20 12.68 -14.80
CA LYS A 215 4.95 13.27 -15.93
C LYS A 215 5.45 14.69 -15.63
N LYS A 216 4.77 15.45 -14.75
CA LYS A 216 5.22 16.79 -14.32
C LYS A 216 6.47 16.74 -13.43
N LEU A 217 6.76 15.59 -12.82
CA LEU A 217 7.95 15.39 -11.97
C LEU A 217 9.24 15.23 -12.78
N VAL A 218 9.13 15.00 -14.09
CA VAL A 218 10.30 14.88 -14.99
C VAL A 218 10.95 16.24 -15.16
N ILE A 219 12.16 16.38 -14.59
CA ILE A 219 12.89 17.65 -14.58
C ILE A 219 13.62 17.88 -15.92
N ASN A 220 14.36 16.91 -16.42
CA ASN A 220 15.23 17.03 -17.60
C ASN A 220 14.67 16.23 -18.80
N LYS A 221 13.59 16.72 -19.42
CA LYS A 221 12.95 16.07 -20.57
C LYS A 221 13.89 15.92 -21.76
N ASP A 222 14.73 16.91 -22.01
CA ASP A 222 15.72 16.92 -23.11
C ASP A 222 16.78 15.80 -22.97
N ILE A 223 17.12 15.42 -21.75
CA ILE A 223 18.02 14.29 -21.49
C ILE A 223 17.31 12.97 -21.79
N ILE A 224 16.05 12.84 -21.38
CA ILE A 224 15.28 11.63 -21.70
C ILE A 224 15.14 11.48 -23.21
N GLU A 225 14.78 12.54 -23.94
CA GLU A 225 14.67 12.54 -25.41
C GLU A 225 15.95 12.08 -26.10
N LYS A 226 17.13 12.42 -25.57
CA LYS A 226 18.43 11.96 -26.10
C LYS A 226 18.73 10.50 -25.79
N MET A 227 18.37 10.04 -24.59
CA MET A 227 18.79 8.75 -24.04
C MET A 227 17.71 7.65 -24.14
N GLN A 228 16.48 7.98 -24.51
CA GLN A 228 15.30 7.07 -24.48
C GLN A 228 15.48 5.78 -25.27
N LYS A 229 16.32 5.81 -26.34
CA LYS A 229 16.64 4.65 -27.18
C LYS A 229 17.91 3.90 -26.76
N GLU A 230 18.67 4.47 -25.86
CA GLU A 230 19.96 3.90 -25.42
C GLU A 230 19.80 3.20 -24.07
N ILE A 231 19.16 3.87 -23.10
CA ILE A 231 18.98 3.34 -21.76
C ILE A 231 18.08 2.09 -21.78
N LYS A 232 18.58 1.01 -21.20
CA LYS A 232 17.85 -0.25 -21.03
C LYS A 232 17.47 -0.43 -19.56
N ILE A 233 16.18 -0.58 -19.32
CA ILE A 233 15.59 -0.73 -17.99
C ILE A 233 14.99 -2.12 -17.86
N VAL A 234 15.39 -2.88 -16.84
CA VAL A 234 14.66 -4.07 -16.42
C VAL A 234 13.78 -3.71 -15.22
N TYR A 235 12.53 -4.13 -15.25
CA TYR A 235 11.58 -3.87 -14.18
C TYR A 235 10.83 -5.14 -13.76
N THR A 236 10.61 -5.29 -12.46
CA THR A 236 9.71 -6.29 -11.89
C THR A 236 8.75 -5.66 -10.87
N PRO A 237 7.43 -5.92 -10.98
CA PRO A 237 6.44 -5.55 -9.98
C PRO A 237 6.39 -6.55 -8.81
N LEU A 238 7.21 -7.60 -8.78
CA LEU A 238 7.18 -8.69 -7.78
C LEU A 238 5.75 -9.22 -7.56
N HIS A 239 5.03 -9.52 -8.65
CA HIS A 239 3.64 -9.97 -8.65
C HIS A 239 2.62 -8.97 -8.05
N GLY A 240 2.99 -7.71 -7.90
CA GLY A 240 2.20 -6.67 -7.24
C GLY A 240 1.51 -5.69 -8.20
N THR A 241 1.10 -4.56 -7.64
CA THR A 241 0.29 -3.52 -8.30
C THR A 241 1.07 -2.64 -9.27
N GLY A 242 2.40 -2.58 -9.15
CA GLY A 242 3.22 -1.63 -9.92
C GLY A 242 3.25 -1.90 -11.43
N GLY A 243 2.94 -3.12 -11.88
CA GLY A 243 3.14 -3.56 -13.26
C GLY A 243 2.49 -2.67 -14.31
N MET A 244 1.23 -2.32 -14.13
CA MET A 244 0.47 -1.51 -15.11
C MET A 244 0.98 -0.07 -15.18
N LEU A 245 1.05 0.62 -14.05
CA LEU A 245 1.35 2.05 -14.02
C LEU A 245 2.81 2.35 -14.30
N VAL A 246 3.75 1.55 -13.77
CA VAL A 246 5.20 1.76 -14.03
C VAL A 246 5.52 1.54 -15.50
N LYS A 247 5.00 0.49 -16.12
CA LYS A 247 5.15 0.27 -17.58
C LYS A 247 4.59 1.46 -18.37
N ARG A 248 3.41 1.92 -17.99
CA ARG A 248 2.74 3.02 -18.66
C ARG A 248 3.52 4.33 -18.51
N VAL A 249 3.92 4.72 -17.30
CA VAL A 249 4.64 5.98 -17.09
C VAL A 249 6.00 5.98 -17.78
N LEU A 250 6.78 4.89 -17.70
CA LEU A 250 8.08 4.79 -18.39
C LEU A 250 7.93 4.95 -19.90
N LYS A 251 6.91 4.31 -20.49
CA LYS A 251 6.60 4.46 -21.92
C LYS A 251 6.17 5.88 -22.26
N GLU A 252 5.28 6.50 -21.49
CA GLU A 252 4.72 7.83 -21.78
C GLU A 252 5.77 8.96 -21.57
N ILE A 253 6.77 8.77 -20.69
CA ILE A 253 7.89 9.71 -20.57
C ILE A 253 8.96 9.49 -21.64
N GLY A 254 8.90 8.40 -22.43
CA GLY A 254 9.69 8.19 -23.65
C GLY A 254 10.64 7.01 -23.65
N PHE A 255 10.82 6.22 -22.59
CA PHE A 255 11.73 5.08 -22.60
C PHE A 255 11.21 3.96 -23.51
N GLU A 256 12.05 3.55 -24.49
CA GLU A 256 11.71 2.52 -25.48
C GLU A 256 12.18 1.12 -25.06
N ASN A 257 13.26 1.00 -24.31
CA ASN A 257 13.89 -0.28 -23.94
C ASN A 257 13.56 -0.64 -22.47
N VAL A 258 12.29 -0.95 -22.21
CA VAL A 258 11.82 -1.42 -20.90
C VAL A 258 11.47 -2.91 -20.99
N TYR A 259 12.21 -3.72 -20.24
CA TYR A 259 12.08 -5.18 -20.21
C TYR A 259 11.45 -5.59 -18.88
N ILE A 260 10.33 -6.31 -18.95
CA ILE A 260 9.62 -6.77 -17.77
C ILE A 260 9.97 -8.24 -17.48
N VAL A 261 10.18 -8.55 -16.21
CA VAL A 261 10.36 -9.95 -15.75
C VAL A 261 9.00 -10.65 -15.87
N LYS A 262 8.83 -11.46 -16.92
CA LYS A 262 7.55 -12.07 -17.29
C LYS A 262 6.98 -12.98 -16.22
N GLU A 263 7.84 -13.73 -15.52
CA GLU A 263 7.46 -14.62 -14.44
C GLU A 263 6.89 -13.91 -13.22
N GLN A 264 7.13 -12.59 -13.11
CA GLN A 264 6.72 -11.74 -11.99
C GLN A 264 5.76 -10.61 -12.44
N GLU A 265 5.42 -10.56 -13.73
CA GLU A 265 4.60 -9.47 -14.30
C GLU A 265 3.15 -9.56 -13.84
N GLU A 266 2.57 -10.78 -13.88
CA GLU A 266 1.18 -10.97 -13.50
C GLU A 266 1.01 -10.96 -11.98
N PRO A 267 -0.03 -10.29 -11.47
CA PRO A 267 -0.34 -10.27 -10.05
C PRO A 267 -0.62 -11.68 -9.49
N ASP A 268 0.06 -12.04 -8.42
CA ASP A 268 -0.16 -13.33 -7.72
C ASP A 268 0.10 -13.19 -6.22
N GLY A 269 -0.95 -13.36 -5.41
CA GLY A 269 -0.88 -13.26 -3.95
C GLY A 269 -0.11 -14.39 -3.25
N ASN A 270 0.34 -15.40 -3.99
CA ASN A 270 1.22 -16.45 -3.45
C ASN A 270 2.71 -16.14 -3.65
N PHE A 271 3.06 -15.11 -4.44
CA PHE A 271 4.44 -14.70 -4.74
C PHE A 271 5.37 -15.88 -5.11
N PRO A 272 5.02 -16.72 -6.11
CA PRO A 272 5.63 -18.03 -6.32
C PRO A 272 7.12 -18.00 -6.64
N THR A 273 7.69 -16.86 -6.99
CA THR A 273 9.09 -16.71 -7.38
C THR A 273 9.98 -16.12 -6.28
N VAL A 274 9.41 -15.70 -5.15
CA VAL A 274 10.14 -15.08 -4.04
C VAL A 274 9.55 -15.49 -2.69
N ASP A 275 10.42 -15.69 -1.69
CA ASP A 275 9.98 -15.97 -0.31
C ASP A 275 9.35 -14.71 0.32
N TYR A 276 9.96 -13.55 0.03
CA TYR A 276 9.54 -12.22 0.48
C TYR A 276 9.57 -11.25 -0.71
N PRO A 277 8.44 -10.65 -1.07
CA PRO A 277 8.38 -9.67 -2.15
C PRO A 277 8.89 -8.29 -1.70
N ASN A 278 10.12 -8.25 -1.13
CA ASN A 278 10.75 -7.06 -0.58
C ASN A 278 11.89 -6.59 -1.50
N PRO A 279 11.77 -5.42 -2.15
CA PRO A 279 12.80 -4.90 -3.06
C PRO A 279 14.07 -4.42 -2.34
N GLU A 280 14.13 -4.46 -1.02
CA GLU A 280 15.36 -4.23 -0.26
C GLU A 280 16.24 -5.50 -0.18
N GLU A 281 15.66 -6.67 -0.44
CA GLU A 281 16.36 -7.95 -0.39
C GLU A 281 16.90 -8.35 -1.76
N GLY A 282 18.22 -8.60 -1.85
CA GLY A 282 18.87 -9.01 -3.10
C GLY A 282 18.28 -10.28 -3.72
N LYS A 283 17.73 -11.19 -2.91
CA LYS A 283 17.08 -12.42 -3.41
C LYS A 283 15.85 -12.13 -4.28
N ALA A 284 15.11 -11.06 -3.99
CA ALA A 284 13.94 -10.66 -4.79
C ALA A 284 14.31 -10.27 -6.22
N PHE A 285 15.55 -9.82 -6.44
CA PHE A 285 16.06 -9.40 -7.75
C PHE A 285 16.62 -10.52 -8.61
N LYS A 286 16.64 -11.77 -8.15
CA LYS A 286 17.31 -12.88 -8.88
C LYS A 286 16.92 -12.92 -10.35
N LEU A 287 15.64 -13.05 -10.67
CA LEU A 287 15.16 -13.12 -12.06
C LEU A 287 15.39 -11.82 -12.84
N ALA A 288 15.23 -10.67 -12.17
CA ALA A 288 15.47 -9.38 -12.78
C ALA A 288 16.95 -9.18 -13.14
N LEU A 289 17.89 -9.64 -12.31
CA LEU A 289 19.33 -9.59 -12.60
C LEU A 289 19.75 -10.59 -13.67
N GLU A 290 19.10 -11.76 -13.77
CA GLU A 290 19.30 -12.72 -14.86
C GLU A 290 18.87 -12.09 -16.20
N LEU A 291 17.66 -11.53 -16.27
CA LEU A 291 17.18 -10.79 -17.44
C LEU A 291 18.08 -9.57 -17.79
N ALA A 292 18.52 -8.84 -16.76
CA ALA A 292 19.39 -7.68 -16.96
C ALA A 292 20.72 -8.04 -17.63
N LYS A 293 21.31 -9.18 -17.26
CA LYS A 293 22.53 -9.68 -17.90
C LYS A 293 22.27 -10.11 -19.35
N GLU A 294 21.10 -10.71 -19.64
CA GLU A 294 20.73 -11.14 -20.99
C GLU A 294 20.58 -9.95 -21.95
N VAL A 295 19.85 -8.91 -21.51
CA VAL A 295 19.59 -7.72 -22.35
C VAL A 295 20.65 -6.66 -22.23
N ASP A 296 21.63 -6.83 -21.36
CA ASP A 296 22.67 -5.85 -21.04
C ASP A 296 22.07 -4.53 -20.55
N ALA A 297 21.26 -4.61 -19.49
CA ALA A 297 20.52 -3.47 -18.94
C ALA A 297 21.42 -2.52 -18.13
N ASP A 298 21.09 -1.22 -18.14
CA ASP A 298 21.79 -0.19 -17.36
C ASP A 298 21.23 -0.11 -15.93
N ILE A 299 19.91 -0.28 -15.77
CA ILE A 299 19.17 -0.14 -14.50
C ILE A 299 18.21 -1.30 -14.34
N VAL A 300 18.11 -1.79 -13.11
CA VAL A 300 17.11 -2.80 -12.69
C VAL A 300 16.30 -2.23 -11.56
N MET A 301 14.98 -2.28 -11.68
CA MET A 301 14.04 -1.73 -10.69
C MET A 301 13.05 -2.79 -10.24
N ALA A 302 12.66 -2.74 -8.96
CA ALA A 302 11.61 -3.57 -8.40
C ALA A 302 10.73 -2.76 -7.44
N ASN A 303 9.42 -3.02 -7.45
CA ASN A 303 8.51 -2.56 -6.41
C ASN A 303 8.05 -3.72 -5.54
N ASP A 304 7.64 -3.43 -4.29
CA ASP A 304 6.89 -4.36 -3.46
C ASP A 304 5.41 -4.44 -3.92
N PRO A 305 4.61 -5.37 -3.39
CA PRO A 305 3.26 -5.64 -3.90
C PRO A 305 2.31 -4.44 -3.94
N ASP A 306 2.38 -3.50 -3.02
CA ASP A 306 1.57 -2.28 -3.01
C ASP A 306 2.32 -1.06 -3.58
N ALA A 307 3.51 -1.28 -4.12
CA ALA A 307 4.34 -0.35 -4.88
C ALA A 307 4.61 1.00 -4.16
N ASP A 308 4.71 0.96 -2.82
CA ASP A 308 5.14 2.12 -2.02
C ASP A 308 6.66 2.13 -1.77
N ARG A 309 7.39 1.07 -2.23
CA ARG A 309 8.84 0.94 -2.16
C ARG A 309 9.45 0.73 -3.53
N LEU A 310 10.70 1.17 -3.69
CA LEU A 310 11.51 0.97 -4.88
C LEU A 310 12.89 0.44 -4.50
N GLY A 311 13.27 -0.71 -5.04
CA GLY A 311 14.63 -1.23 -5.04
C GLY A 311 15.30 -1.00 -6.39
N VAL A 312 16.60 -0.73 -6.38
CA VAL A 312 17.37 -0.38 -7.60
C VAL A 312 18.71 -1.10 -7.61
N TYR A 313 19.05 -1.64 -8.79
CA TYR A 313 20.41 -2.03 -9.14
C TYR A 313 20.86 -1.24 -10.37
N VAL A 314 22.14 -0.90 -10.42
CA VAL A 314 22.76 -0.23 -11.56
C VAL A 314 23.96 -1.03 -12.04
N LYS A 315 24.19 -1.00 -13.34
CA LYS A 315 25.38 -1.62 -13.95
C LYS A 315 26.60 -0.71 -13.73
N ASP A 316 27.61 -1.23 -13.05
CA ASP A 316 28.91 -0.53 -12.95
C ASP A 316 29.66 -0.65 -14.26
N VAL A 317 29.90 0.48 -14.91
CA VAL A 317 30.59 0.56 -16.21
C VAL A 317 32.05 0.09 -16.16
N LYS A 318 32.68 0.02 -14.98
CA LYS A 318 34.09 -0.39 -14.83
C LYS A 318 34.21 -1.90 -14.65
N THR A 319 33.34 -2.49 -13.85
CA THR A 319 33.36 -3.93 -13.52
C THR A 319 32.41 -4.75 -14.36
N ASN A 320 31.44 -4.09 -15.00
CA ASN A 320 30.33 -4.73 -15.72
C ASN A 320 29.41 -5.57 -14.79
N GLU A 321 29.43 -5.30 -13.49
CA GLU A 321 28.61 -5.98 -12.49
C GLU A 321 27.43 -5.10 -12.07
N TYR A 322 26.35 -5.73 -11.58
CA TYR A 322 25.19 -5.02 -11.04
C TYR A 322 25.36 -4.77 -9.55
N ILE A 323 25.31 -3.49 -9.15
CA ILE A 323 25.49 -3.02 -7.78
C ILE A 323 24.14 -2.57 -7.24
N GLN A 324 23.76 -3.09 -6.05
CA GLN A 324 22.56 -2.65 -5.36
C GLN A 324 22.75 -1.24 -4.82
N PHE A 325 21.81 -0.35 -5.19
CA PHE A 325 21.64 0.93 -4.53
C PHE A 325 20.70 0.78 -3.36
N THR A 326 21.22 0.96 -2.15
CA THR A 326 20.38 0.94 -0.95
C THR A 326 19.38 2.09 -0.95
N GLY A 327 18.30 2.00 -0.17
CA GLY A 327 17.32 3.09 -0.03
C GLY A 327 17.98 4.42 0.36
N ASN A 328 19.00 4.40 1.22
CA ASN A 328 19.78 5.59 1.59
C ASN A 328 20.58 6.16 0.41
N MET A 329 21.22 5.32 -0.40
CA MET A 329 21.97 5.76 -1.58
C MET A 329 21.01 6.39 -2.61
N THR A 330 19.91 5.71 -2.90
CA THR A 330 18.90 6.18 -3.85
C THR A 330 18.26 7.49 -3.37
N GLY A 331 17.87 7.57 -2.10
CA GLY A 331 17.27 8.78 -1.53
C GLY A 331 18.19 9.99 -1.55
N ASN A 332 19.48 9.82 -1.21
CA ASN A 332 20.46 10.90 -1.30
C ASN A 332 20.70 11.35 -2.74
N LEU A 333 20.78 10.41 -3.70
CA LEU A 333 20.97 10.73 -5.11
C LEU A 333 19.78 11.52 -5.67
N ILE A 334 18.55 11.12 -5.32
CA ILE A 334 17.34 11.85 -5.72
C ILE A 334 17.29 13.23 -5.08
N ALA A 335 17.63 13.37 -3.79
CA ALA A 335 17.65 14.65 -3.10
C ALA A 335 18.68 15.60 -3.75
N GLU A 336 19.91 15.14 -4.00
CA GLU A 336 20.94 15.89 -4.69
C GLU A 336 20.50 16.31 -6.09
N TYR A 337 19.96 15.37 -6.86
CA TYR A 337 19.48 15.65 -8.21
C TYR A 337 18.38 16.73 -8.22
N ILE A 338 17.35 16.59 -7.38
CA ILE A 338 16.25 17.55 -7.34
C ILE A 338 16.74 18.94 -6.92
N LEU A 339 17.55 19.02 -5.86
CA LEU A 339 18.02 20.30 -5.32
C LEU A 339 18.99 21.01 -6.29
N SER A 340 19.93 20.27 -6.88
CA SER A 340 20.87 20.82 -7.87
C SER A 340 20.15 21.38 -9.10
N GLN A 341 19.18 20.61 -9.64
CA GLN A 341 18.43 21.04 -10.82
C GLN A 341 17.53 22.23 -10.53
N LYS A 342 16.81 22.25 -9.41
CA LYS A 342 15.99 23.39 -9.00
C LYS A 342 16.83 24.64 -8.75
N LYS A 343 18.02 24.51 -8.12
CA LYS A 343 18.94 25.63 -7.91
C LYS A 343 19.44 26.19 -9.24
N SER A 344 19.88 25.34 -10.16
CA SER A 344 20.42 25.77 -11.48
C SER A 344 19.35 26.50 -12.32
N ARG A 345 18.07 26.19 -12.13
CA ARG A 345 16.94 26.82 -12.83
C ARG A 345 16.36 28.02 -12.09
N GLY A 346 16.86 28.36 -10.91
CA GLY A 346 16.29 29.43 -10.07
C GLY A 346 14.90 29.08 -9.48
N GLU A 347 14.54 27.80 -9.43
CA GLU A 347 13.26 27.30 -8.93
C GLU A 347 13.32 26.91 -7.44
N LEU A 348 14.50 26.90 -6.82
CA LEU A 348 14.66 26.57 -5.41
C LEU A 348 14.17 27.73 -4.54
N LYS A 349 13.03 27.53 -3.90
CA LYS A 349 12.39 28.55 -3.08
C LYS A 349 13.12 28.71 -1.73
N VAL A 350 13.10 29.90 -1.15
CA VAL A 350 13.74 30.20 0.15
C VAL A 350 13.18 29.34 1.30
N ASN A 351 11.93 28.93 1.20
CA ASN A 351 11.26 28.09 2.19
C ASN A 351 11.24 26.59 1.82
N SER A 352 12.09 26.16 0.87
CA SER A 352 12.22 24.75 0.54
C SER A 352 12.73 23.95 1.73
N ALA A 353 12.23 22.74 1.87
CA ALA A 353 12.60 21.82 2.93
C ALA A 353 12.75 20.39 2.40
N VAL A 354 13.57 19.60 3.07
CA VAL A 354 13.65 18.14 2.93
C VAL A 354 13.26 17.50 4.25
N ILE A 355 12.53 16.41 4.20
CA ILE A 355 12.14 15.65 5.38
C ILE A 355 12.74 14.25 5.24
N LYS A 356 13.37 13.75 6.29
CA LYS A 356 13.88 12.38 6.37
C LYS A 356 13.52 11.73 7.70
N THR A 357 13.68 10.42 7.79
CA THR A 357 13.54 9.71 9.07
C THR A 357 14.88 9.56 9.78
N ILE A 358 14.87 9.33 11.09
CA ILE A 358 16.07 9.13 11.94
C ILE A 358 16.98 7.99 11.47
N VAL A 359 16.46 7.03 10.69
CA VAL A 359 17.23 5.90 10.14
C VAL A 359 17.83 6.21 8.76
N SER A 360 17.52 7.38 8.20
CA SER A 360 18.07 7.83 6.91
C SER A 360 19.48 8.39 7.09
N SER A 361 20.24 8.39 5.98
CA SER A 361 21.64 8.82 5.96
C SER A 361 21.83 10.29 6.36
N ASN A 362 22.88 10.58 7.12
CA ASN A 362 23.32 11.96 7.43
C ASN A 362 23.91 12.69 6.22
N LEU A 363 24.15 12.01 5.09
CA LEU A 363 24.56 12.68 3.85
C LEU A 363 23.46 13.64 3.37
N THR A 364 22.18 13.34 3.63
CA THR A 364 21.07 14.25 3.33
C THR A 364 21.22 15.60 4.05
N ASP A 365 21.74 15.61 5.29
CA ASP A 365 21.96 16.85 6.05
C ASP A 365 23.00 17.73 5.34
N ALA A 366 24.13 17.14 4.92
CA ALA A 366 25.19 17.85 4.19
C ALA A 366 24.70 18.37 2.84
N ILE A 367 23.85 17.59 2.12
CA ILE A 367 23.23 18.04 0.87
C ILE A 367 22.34 19.26 1.14
N CYS A 368 21.47 19.19 2.15
CA CYS A 368 20.58 20.31 2.50
C CYS A 368 21.37 21.57 2.89
N GLU A 369 22.42 21.43 3.70
CA GLU A 369 23.30 22.53 4.08
C GLU A 369 23.96 23.18 2.84
N HIS A 370 24.50 22.38 1.91
CA HIS A 370 25.11 22.85 0.67
C HIS A 370 24.14 23.70 -0.18
N TYR A 371 22.87 23.32 -0.24
CA TYR A 371 21.85 24.05 -1.00
C TYR A 371 21.14 25.16 -0.22
N GLY A 372 21.39 25.30 1.09
CA GLY A 372 20.71 26.24 1.97
C GLY A 372 19.24 25.89 2.18
N VAL A 373 18.91 24.61 2.20
CA VAL A 373 17.56 24.07 2.36
C VAL A 373 17.38 23.56 3.78
N LYS A 374 16.23 23.86 4.39
CA LYS A 374 15.90 23.38 5.74
C LYS A 374 15.68 21.86 5.72
N MET A 375 16.27 21.15 6.67
CA MET A 375 16.05 19.72 6.88
C MET A 375 15.24 19.48 8.15
N PHE A 376 14.27 18.54 8.07
CA PHE A 376 13.51 18.05 9.20
C PHE A 376 13.73 16.55 9.35
N GLU A 377 13.83 16.10 10.59
CA GLU A 377 13.98 14.70 10.93
C GLU A 377 12.78 14.21 11.74
N THR A 378 12.25 13.04 11.37
CA THR A 378 11.08 12.43 11.98
C THR A 378 11.37 11.00 12.44
N LEU A 379 10.45 10.41 13.19
CA LEU A 379 10.46 8.98 13.50
C LEU A 379 10.27 8.14 12.23
N THR A 380 10.68 6.87 12.30
CA THR A 380 10.52 5.91 11.19
C THR A 380 9.04 5.67 10.87
N GLY A 381 8.75 5.60 9.58
CA GLY A 381 7.40 5.40 9.03
C GLY A 381 6.94 6.61 8.23
N PHE A 382 6.46 6.36 7.01
CA PHE A 382 6.05 7.41 6.07
C PHE A 382 4.96 8.32 6.66
N LYS A 383 4.11 7.78 7.54
CA LYS A 383 3.08 8.56 8.27
C LYS A 383 3.65 9.73 9.11
N ASN A 384 4.94 9.69 9.45
CA ASN A 384 5.58 10.73 10.25
C ASN A 384 6.25 11.82 9.37
N ILE A 385 6.25 11.63 8.04
CA ILE A 385 6.77 12.58 7.04
C ILE A 385 5.65 13.47 6.53
#